data_dbeaa4d8dff3e7ecda0679e4c83707e8
#
_entry.id   dbeaa4d8dff3e7ecda0679e4c83707e8
#
_cell.length_a   1.000
_cell.length_b   1.000
_cell.length_c   1.000
_cell.angle_alpha   90.00
_cell.angle_beta   90.00
_cell.angle_gamma   90.00
#
_symmetry.space_group_name_H-M   'P 1'
#
loop_
_entity.id
_entity.type
_entity.pdbx_description
1 polymer ?
#
loop_
_entity_poly.entity_id
_entity_poly.type
_entity_poly.pdbx_seq_one_letter_code
_entity_poly.pdbx_strand_id
1 'polypeptide(L)'
;MSNTVNEYSTERKAFIITGPTSGIGRCTALELARHGTVVLVGRDPRKLYLVQKTIEGKGGHAVSVICDVSDLTSVRHAAAEIIALKLPLAGLVNNAGVLAMQATKNAQGWDTAFATNHLGPFVLTEALMPHLPDGANVVFVCSGVEDPERRPAVVAGFRGGRYISAEASARGEWKSGGSTLPGADAYATSKQCNLATVTAFARETPRLRFNAVEPGFSPATGLGRDANVFVRFLGKHVLSLFAPYIKYWSTPERAAKVITNAVLNGAGVTGIYYDERGKPMLGSEQVRDPKFQDRIVAETRALLAKTPM
;
A
#
# COMPACT_ATOMS: atom_id res chain seq x y z
N MET A 1 18.99 -29.84 -21.83
CA MET A 1 18.01 -28.89 -21.19
C MET A 1 18.34 -28.84 -19.71
N SER A 2 19.17 -27.91 -19.31
CA SER A 2 19.64 -27.78 -17.91
C SER A 2 18.59 -27.02 -17.09
N ASN A 3 18.02 -27.72 -16.11
CA ASN A 3 17.25 -27.10 -15.03
C ASN A 3 18.14 -26.14 -14.25
N THR A 4 18.13 -24.87 -14.56
CA THR A 4 18.60 -23.82 -13.65
C THR A 4 17.58 -23.68 -12.52
N VAL A 5 17.67 -24.55 -11.51
CA VAL A 5 17.09 -24.32 -10.20
C VAL A 5 17.80 -23.09 -9.65
N ASN A 6 17.06 -22.01 -9.56
CA ASN A 6 17.51 -20.74 -9.07
C ASN A 6 18.01 -20.89 -7.62
N GLU A 7 19.33 -20.79 -7.41
CA GLU A 7 19.97 -20.70 -6.08
C GLU A 7 19.61 -19.37 -5.40
N TYR A 8 18.36 -19.20 -5.02
CA TYR A 8 18.03 -18.20 -4.00
C TYR A 8 18.49 -18.78 -2.66
N SER A 9 19.50 -18.17 -2.07
CA SER A 9 19.95 -18.54 -0.73
C SER A 9 18.74 -18.56 0.21
N THR A 10 18.37 -19.74 0.69
CA THR A 10 17.25 -19.99 1.62
C THR A 10 17.47 -19.33 3.00
N GLU A 11 18.59 -18.68 3.22
CA GLU A 11 18.96 -18.01 4.47
C GLU A 11 18.59 -16.52 4.49
N ARG A 12 18.35 -15.89 3.34
CA ARG A 12 18.09 -14.44 3.27
C ARG A 12 16.61 -14.15 3.46
N LYS A 13 16.27 -13.31 4.45
CA LYS A 13 14.93 -12.78 4.66
C LYS A 13 14.34 -12.22 3.36
N ALA A 14 13.05 -12.46 3.11
CA ALA A 14 12.36 -11.96 1.94
C ALA A 14 11.27 -10.95 2.32
N PHE A 15 11.24 -9.82 1.63
CA PHE A 15 10.27 -8.74 1.83
C PHE A 15 9.40 -8.59 0.58
N ILE A 16 8.10 -8.57 0.77
CA ILE A 16 7.12 -8.43 -0.31
C ILE A 16 6.71 -6.95 -0.42
N ILE A 17 6.67 -6.42 -1.63
CA ILE A 17 6.18 -5.05 -1.87
C ILE A 17 5.27 -4.99 -3.08
N THR A 18 4.08 -4.38 -2.92
CA THR A 18 3.17 -4.11 -4.04
C THR A 18 3.43 -2.73 -4.65
N GLY A 19 3.32 -2.63 -5.99
CA GLY A 19 3.54 -1.38 -6.72
C GLY A 19 4.99 -0.86 -6.74
N PRO A 20 6.02 -1.72 -6.94
CA PRO A 20 7.43 -1.35 -6.83
C PRO A 20 7.99 -0.64 -8.07
N THR A 21 7.16 -0.35 -9.08
CA THR A 21 7.65 0.08 -10.41
C THR A 21 7.87 1.58 -10.56
N SER A 22 7.42 2.39 -9.60
CA SER A 22 7.57 3.85 -9.64
C SER A 22 7.51 4.50 -8.25
N GLY A 23 7.92 5.76 -8.16
CA GLY A 23 7.75 6.60 -6.97
C GLY A 23 8.26 5.97 -5.68
N ILE A 24 7.45 6.08 -4.63
CA ILE A 24 7.76 5.57 -3.28
C ILE A 24 8.03 4.07 -3.30
N GLY A 25 7.18 3.28 -3.99
CA GLY A 25 7.34 1.82 -4.05
C GLY A 25 8.67 1.40 -4.67
N ARG A 26 9.14 2.09 -5.73
CA ARG A 26 10.45 1.80 -6.33
C ARG A 26 11.60 2.11 -5.37
N CYS A 27 11.55 3.26 -4.70
CA CYS A 27 12.57 3.62 -3.73
C CYS A 27 12.56 2.65 -2.54
N THR A 28 11.38 2.24 -2.05
CA THR A 28 11.24 1.25 -0.98
C THR A 28 11.79 -0.13 -1.39
N ALA A 29 11.50 -0.59 -2.62
CA ALA A 29 12.05 -1.85 -3.11
C ALA A 29 13.58 -1.84 -3.16
N LEU A 30 14.17 -0.73 -3.62
CA LEU A 30 15.63 -0.55 -3.67
C LEU A 30 16.27 -0.49 -2.26
N GLU A 31 15.56 0.08 -1.30
CA GLU A 31 16.04 0.15 0.08
C GLU A 31 15.94 -1.23 0.77
N LEU A 32 14.80 -1.93 0.62
CA LEU A 32 14.60 -3.29 1.15
C LEU A 32 15.62 -4.29 0.58
N ALA A 33 16.04 -4.13 -0.67
CA ALA A 33 17.00 -5.00 -1.32
C ALA A 33 18.40 -5.01 -0.65
N ARG A 34 18.68 -4.03 0.20
CA ARG A 34 19.89 -4.00 1.04
C ARG A 34 19.81 -4.93 2.25
N HIS A 35 18.60 -5.36 2.60
CA HIS A 35 18.31 -6.11 3.82
C HIS A 35 17.86 -7.55 3.55
N GLY A 36 17.60 -7.90 2.28
CA GLY A 36 17.17 -9.23 1.91
C GLY A 36 16.74 -9.34 0.45
N THR A 37 16.08 -10.44 0.13
CA THR A 37 15.44 -10.65 -1.18
C THR A 37 14.15 -9.82 -1.23
N VAL A 38 13.86 -9.19 -2.37
CA VAL A 38 12.62 -8.43 -2.54
C VAL A 38 11.69 -9.13 -3.53
N VAL A 39 10.49 -9.47 -3.10
CA VAL A 39 9.42 -9.96 -3.96
C VAL A 39 8.66 -8.75 -4.50
N LEU A 40 8.85 -8.47 -5.78
CA LEU A 40 8.30 -7.33 -6.50
C LEU A 40 6.93 -7.69 -7.09
N VAL A 41 5.85 -7.18 -6.48
CA VAL A 41 4.47 -7.50 -6.89
C VAL A 41 3.88 -6.35 -7.69
N GLY A 42 3.52 -6.61 -8.97
CA GLY A 42 2.95 -5.57 -9.83
C GLY A 42 2.45 -6.10 -11.17
N ARG A 43 1.73 -5.28 -11.92
CA ARG A 43 0.98 -5.72 -13.11
C ARG A 43 1.76 -5.67 -14.43
N ASP A 44 2.86 -4.91 -14.49
CA ASP A 44 3.62 -4.69 -15.74
C ASP A 44 4.95 -5.46 -15.66
N PRO A 45 5.08 -6.61 -16.36
CA PRO A 45 6.27 -7.45 -16.28
C PRO A 45 7.53 -6.74 -16.77
N ARG A 46 7.42 -5.84 -17.75
CA ARG A 46 8.57 -5.11 -18.28
C ARG A 46 9.13 -4.14 -17.24
N LYS A 47 8.23 -3.43 -16.53
CA LYS A 47 8.66 -2.50 -15.47
C LYS A 47 9.19 -3.23 -14.25
N LEU A 48 8.60 -4.37 -13.88
CA LEU A 48 9.13 -5.23 -12.81
C LEU A 48 10.54 -5.71 -13.15
N TYR A 49 10.75 -6.20 -14.37
CA TYR A 49 12.06 -6.63 -14.85
C TYR A 49 13.12 -5.52 -14.73
N LEU A 50 12.78 -4.28 -15.10
CA LEU A 50 13.71 -3.14 -14.99
C LEU A 50 14.09 -2.84 -13.52
N VAL A 51 13.15 -2.95 -12.59
CA VAL A 51 13.44 -2.79 -11.15
C VAL A 51 14.29 -3.93 -10.64
N GLN A 52 13.95 -5.16 -11.01
CA GLN A 52 14.73 -6.35 -10.67
C GLN A 52 16.19 -6.21 -11.15
N LYS A 53 16.40 -5.86 -12.41
CA LYS A 53 17.75 -5.61 -12.96
C LYS A 53 18.48 -4.47 -12.25
N THR A 54 17.75 -3.43 -11.82
CA THR A 54 18.36 -2.35 -11.03
C THR A 54 18.84 -2.83 -9.67
N ILE A 55 18.08 -3.73 -9.02
CA ILE A 55 18.47 -4.33 -7.73
C ILE A 55 19.65 -5.25 -7.91
N GLU A 56 19.60 -6.17 -8.89
CA GLU A 56 20.67 -7.12 -9.20
C GLU A 56 21.99 -6.43 -9.57
N GLY A 57 21.91 -5.37 -10.39
CA GLY A 57 23.08 -4.56 -10.75
C GLY A 57 23.75 -3.82 -9.57
N LYS A 58 23.06 -3.76 -8.42
CA LYS A 58 23.61 -3.24 -7.16
C LYS A 58 23.98 -4.35 -6.17
N GLY A 59 24.02 -5.60 -6.61
CA GLY A 59 24.36 -6.76 -5.76
C GLY A 59 23.22 -7.24 -4.85
N GLY A 60 21.99 -6.72 -5.04
CA GLY A 60 20.81 -7.18 -4.32
C GLY A 60 20.11 -8.36 -5.03
N HIS A 61 19.07 -8.90 -4.40
CA HIS A 61 18.26 -9.99 -4.93
C HIS A 61 16.79 -9.59 -5.03
N ALA A 62 16.16 -9.92 -6.16
CA ALA A 62 14.73 -9.68 -6.34
C ALA A 62 14.08 -10.75 -7.20
N VAL A 63 12.80 -11.02 -6.93
CA VAL A 63 11.93 -11.89 -7.70
C VAL A 63 10.69 -11.10 -8.08
N SER A 64 10.24 -11.24 -9.32
CA SER A 64 9.04 -10.55 -9.81
C SER A 64 7.85 -11.52 -9.80
N VAL A 65 6.73 -11.05 -9.25
CA VAL A 65 5.42 -11.73 -9.28
C VAL A 65 4.40 -10.81 -9.95
N ILE A 66 3.77 -11.32 -11.01
CA ILE A 66 2.79 -10.54 -11.78
C ILE A 66 1.46 -10.54 -11.05
N CYS A 67 0.95 -9.33 -10.75
CA CYS A 67 -0.30 -9.14 -10.05
C CYS A 67 -0.95 -7.81 -10.42
N ASP A 68 -2.19 -7.84 -10.89
CA ASP A 68 -3.06 -6.68 -10.85
C ASP A 68 -3.78 -6.66 -9.49
N VAL A 69 -3.36 -5.74 -8.63
CA VAL A 69 -3.90 -5.63 -7.26
C VAL A 69 -5.39 -5.23 -7.26
N SER A 70 -5.92 -4.70 -8.36
CA SER A 70 -7.35 -4.41 -8.49
C SER A 70 -8.20 -5.65 -8.80
N ASP A 71 -7.59 -6.74 -9.28
CA ASP A 71 -8.26 -8.00 -9.60
C ASP A 71 -7.98 -9.05 -8.52
N LEU A 72 -9.00 -9.44 -7.78
CA LEU A 72 -8.86 -10.36 -6.64
C LEU A 72 -8.42 -11.77 -7.05
N THR A 73 -8.78 -12.22 -8.25
CA THR A 73 -8.29 -13.50 -8.78
C THR A 73 -6.78 -13.42 -9.00
N SER A 74 -6.31 -12.34 -9.61
CA SER A 74 -4.88 -12.07 -9.77
C SER A 74 -4.15 -11.99 -8.42
N VAL A 75 -4.76 -11.36 -7.40
CA VAL A 75 -4.18 -11.27 -6.05
C VAL A 75 -4.04 -12.64 -5.39
N ARG A 76 -5.06 -13.49 -5.49
CA ARG A 76 -5.00 -14.87 -4.93
C ARG A 76 -3.94 -15.72 -5.63
N HIS A 77 -3.83 -15.64 -6.97
CA HIS A 77 -2.78 -16.31 -7.71
C HIS A 77 -1.38 -15.83 -7.31
N ALA A 78 -1.20 -14.51 -7.18
CA ALA A 78 0.08 -13.95 -6.74
C ALA A 78 0.44 -14.40 -5.33
N ALA A 79 -0.52 -14.45 -4.39
CA ALA A 79 -0.27 -14.99 -3.06
C ALA A 79 0.19 -16.46 -3.10
N ALA A 80 -0.47 -17.31 -3.89
CA ALA A 80 -0.07 -18.70 -4.06
C ALA A 80 1.33 -18.83 -4.69
N GLU A 81 1.66 -18.00 -5.69
CA GLU A 81 2.98 -17.94 -6.31
C GLU A 81 4.06 -17.54 -5.28
N ILE A 82 3.80 -16.51 -4.48
CA ILE A 82 4.72 -16.05 -3.42
C ILE A 82 4.99 -17.17 -2.41
N ILE A 83 3.95 -17.89 -2.00
CA ILE A 83 4.08 -19.03 -1.06
C ILE A 83 4.91 -20.16 -1.71
N ALA A 84 4.69 -20.44 -3.00
CA ALA A 84 5.42 -21.47 -3.74
C ALA A 84 6.91 -21.16 -3.93
N LEU A 85 7.33 -19.88 -3.82
CA LEU A 85 8.75 -19.52 -3.84
C LEU A 85 9.55 -20.07 -2.64
N LYS A 86 8.87 -20.48 -1.57
CA LYS A 86 9.48 -21.02 -0.33
C LYS A 86 10.59 -20.13 0.27
N LEU A 87 10.48 -18.83 0.07
CA LEU A 87 11.40 -17.86 0.64
C LEU A 87 11.08 -17.63 2.13
N PRO A 88 12.09 -17.33 2.97
CA PRO A 88 11.87 -16.99 4.38
C PRO A 88 11.25 -15.59 4.48
N LEU A 89 9.91 -15.51 4.34
CA LEU A 89 9.16 -14.27 4.36
C LEU A 89 9.37 -13.55 5.70
N ALA A 90 9.62 -12.25 5.68
CA ALA A 90 9.93 -11.45 6.88
C ALA A 90 9.09 -10.17 6.99
N GLY A 91 8.39 -9.78 5.91
CA GLY A 91 7.53 -8.61 5.94
C GLY A 91 6.79 -8.37 4.63
N LEU A 92 5.69 -7.62 4.73
CA LEU A 92 4.84 -7.22 3.61
C LEU A 92 4.64 -5.71 3.61
N VAL A 93 4.81 -5.08 2.45
CA VAL A 93 4.50 -3.66 2.21
C VAL A 93 3.36 -3.54 1.21
N ASN A 94 2.18 -3.21 1.69
CA ASN A 94 1.02 -2.83 0.88
C ASN A 94 1.17 -1.36 0.45
N ASN A 95 1.91 -1.13 -0.64
CA ASN A 95 2.20 0.21 -1.15
C ASN A 95 1.40 0.56 -2.40
N ALA A 96 0.98 -0.42 -3.21
CA ALA A 96 0.20 -0.16 -4.41
C ALA A 96 -1.03 0.71 -4.09
N GLY A 97 -1.26 1.74 -4.92
CA GLY A 97 -2.39 2.63 -4.77
C GLY A 97 -2.55 3.57 -5.95
N VAL A 98 -3.78 3.97 -6.19
CA VAL A 98 -4.17 4.89 -7.26
C VAL A 98 -5.11 5.96 -6.73
N LEU A 99 -4.93 7.18 -7.22
CA LEU A 99 -5.94 8.25 -7.16
C LEU A 99 -6.49 8.37 -8.58
N ALA A 100 -7.64 7.75 -8.82
CA ALA A 100 -8.26 7.73 -10.15
C ALA A 100 -9.06 9.03 -10.35
N MET A 101 -8.71 9.79 -11.39
CA MET A 101 -9.46 11.01 -11.76
C MET A 101 -10.80 10.70 -12.46
N GLN A 102 -11.03 9.45 -12.83
CA GLN A 102 -12.27 8.96 -13.41
C GLN A 102 -12.67 7.67 -12.70
N ALA A 103 -13.96 7.53 -12.42
CA ALA A 103 -14.52 6.30 -11.88
C ALA A 103 -14.42 5.20 -12.95
N THR A 104 -13.72 4.13 -12.64
CA THR A 104 -13.61 2.94 -13.50
C THR A 104 -13.95 1.70 -12.70
N LYS A 105 -14.38 0.64 -13.39
CA LYS A 105 -14.68 -0.65 -12.78
C LYS A 105 -13.59 -1.66 -13.11
N ASN A 106 -13.27 -2.52 -12.13
CA ASN A 106 -12.37 -3.65 -12.34
C ASN A 106 -13.12 -4.85 -12.97
N ALA A 107 -12.42 -5.98 -13.11
CA ALA A 107 -12.98 -7.21 -13.67
C ALA A 107 -14.20 -7.76 -12.89
N GLN A 108 -14.29 -7.48 -11.58
CA GLN A 108 -15.42 -7.86 -10.72
C GLN A 108 -16.57 -6.83 -10.74
N GLY A 109 -16.48 -5.78 -11.57
CA GLY A 109 -17.47 -4.71 -11.62
C GLY A 109 -17.38 -3.71 -10.45
N TRP A 110 -16.31 -3.74 -9.66
CA TRP A 110 -16.10 -2.85 -8.50
C TRP A 110 -15.31 -1.60 -8.86
N ASP A 111 -15.45 -0.56 -8.04
CA ASP A 111 -14.63 0.65 -8.15
C ASP A 111 -13.14 0.31 -8.11
N THR A 112 -12.43 0.67 -9.18
CA THR A 112 -11.03 0.27 -9.37
C THR A 112 -10.11 0.86 -8.31
N ALA A 113 -10.38 2.09 -7.83
CA ALA A 113 -9.56 2.72 -6.81
C ALA A 113 -9.76 2.04 -5.45
N PHE A 114 -11.00 1.73 -5.06
CA PHE A 114 -11.28 1.01 -3.82
C PHE A 114 -10.74 -0.43 -3.87
N ALA A 115 -10.91 -1.12 -5.00
CA ALA A 115 -10.37 -2.46 -5.20
C ALA A 115 -8.83 -2.48 -5.11
N THR A 116 -8.13 -1.55 -5.82
CA THR A 116 -6.67 -1.47 -5.80
C THR A 116 -6.13 -1.10 -4.42
N ASN A 117 -6.75 -0.10 -3.78
CA ASN A 117 -6.18 0.50 -2.59
C ASN A 117 -6.52 -0.25 -1.31
N HIS A 118 -7.67 -0.93 -1.26
CA HIS A 118 -8.17 -1.59 -0.05
C HIS A 118 -8.41 -3.10 -0.24
N LEU A 119 -9.28 -3.51 -1.17
CA LEU A 119 -9.67 -4.92 -1.26
C LEU A 119 -8.50 -5.83 -1.64
N GLY A 120 -7.69 -5.45 -2.62
CA GLY A 120 -6.52 -6.22 -3.03
C GLY A 120 -5.47 -6.37 -1.92
N PRO A 121 -5.02 -5.29 -1.27
CA PRO A 121 -4.13 -5.36 -0.11
C PRO A 121 -4.71 -6.19 1.05
N PHE A 122 -6.02 -6.10 1.29
CA PHE A 122 -6.69 -6.89 2.30
C PHE A 122 -6.59 -8.39 1.99
N VAL A 123 -6.98 -8.81 0.78
CA VAL A 123 -6.91 -10.22 0.33
C VAL A 123 -5.47 -10.74 0.34
N LEU A 124 -4.52 -9.95 -0.18
CA LEU A 124 -3.11 -10.35 -0.20
C LEU A 124 -2.59 -10.56 1.23
N THR A 125 -2.94 -9.66 2.13
CA THR A 125 -2.53 -9.75 3.53
C THR A 125 -3.11 -11.00 4.19
N GLU A 126 -4.42 -11.23 4.09
CA GLU A 126 -5.06 -12.42 4.69
C GLU A 126 -4.47 -13.73 4.14
N ALA A 127 -4.22 -13.79 2.83
CA ALA A 127 -3.64 -14.97 2.20
C ALA A 127 -2.20 -15.25 2.66
N LEU A 128 -1.41 -14.21 2.92
CA LEU A 128 -0.01 -14.36 3.34
C LEU A 128 0.19 -14.45 4.85
N MET A 129 -0.76 -13.97 5.67
CA MET A 129 -0.65 -14.00 7.13
C MET A 129 -0.25 -15.37 7.70
N PRO A 130 -0.83 -16.52 7.28
CA PRO A 130 -0.46 -17.84 7.82
C PRO A 130 1.00 -18.23 7.52
N HIS A 131 1.61 -17.63 6.52
CA HIS A 131 2.96 -17.95 6.03
C HIS A 131 4.02 -16.96 6.52
N LEU A 132 3.64 -15.91 7.22
CA LEU A 132 4.56 -14.97 7.85
C LEU A 132 4.98 -15.49 9.23
N PRO A 133 6.28 -15.42 9.59
CA PRO A 133 6.75 -15.83 10.91
C PRO A 133 6.28 -14.87 12.00
N ASP A 134 6.30 -15.33 13.24
CA ASP A 134 6.00 -14.49 14.39
C ASP A 134 6.92 -13.26 14.45
N GLY A 135 6.33 -12.12 14.75
CA GLY A 135 7.02 -10.84 14.76
C GLY A 135 7.23 -10.20 13.38
N ALA A 136 6.81 -10.85 12.27
CA ALA A 136 6.89 -10.23 10.95
C ALA A 136 6.02 -8.96 10.88
N ASN A 137 6.51 -7.96 10.13
CA ASN A 137 5.82 -6.68 9.98
C ASN A 137 5.02 -6.62 8.68
N VAL A 138 3.76 -6.21 8.78
CA VAL A 138 2.88 -5.86 7.66
C VAL A 138 2.63 -4.36 7.71
N VAL A 139 3.07 -3.65 6.67
CA VAL A 139 2.97 -2.19 6.58
C VAL A 139 2.02 -1.80 5.47
N PHE A 140 1.04 -0.96 5.79
CA PHE A 140 0.16 -0.33 4.82
C PHE A 140 0.59 1.11 4.58
N VAL A 141 0.76 1.48 3.32
CA VAL A 141 0.98 2.88 2.93
C VAL A 141 -0.38 3.58 2.88
N CYS A 142 -0.64 4.35 3.92
CA CYS A 142 -1.86 5.13 4.12
C CYS A 142 -1.70 6.57 3.64
N SER A 143 -2.59 7.45 4.06
CA SER A 143 -2.54 8.88 3.76
C SER A 143 -3.42 9.65 4.74
N GLY A 144 -2.96 10.78 5.22
CA GLY A 144 -3.74 11.65 6.10
C GLY A 144 -4.96 12.33 5.44
N VAL A 145 -5.19 12.11 4.15
CA VAL A 145 -6.41 12.58 3.47
C VAL A 145 -7.68 11.84 3.94
N GLU A 146 -7.51 10.75 4.68
CA GLU A 146 -8.61 10.02 5.33
C GLU A 146 -9.29 10.84 6.43
N ASP A 147 -8.55 11.78 7.02
CA ASP A 147 -9.00 12.62 8.13
C ASP A 147 -9.64 13.92 7.61
N PRO A 148 -10.94 14.14 7.87
CA PRO A 148 -11.64 15.36 7.46
C PRO A 148 -11.14 16.62 8.16
N GLU A 149 -10.43 16.50 9.29
CA GLU A 149 -9.90 17.64 10.06
C GLU A 149 -8.46 17.99 9.68
N ARG A 150 -7.83 17.17 8.83
CA ARG A 150 -6.45 17.42 8.41
C ARG A 150 -6.37 18.60 7.45
N ARG A 151 -6.05 19.76 7.98
CA ARG A 151 -6.05 21.04 7.24
C ARG A 151 -5.38 21.00 5.86
N PRO A 152 -4.15 20.43 5.67
CA PRO A 152 -3.54 20.39 4.36
C PRO A 152 -4.36 19.59 3.34
N ALA A 153 -4.99 18.50 3.76
CA ALA A 153 -5.85 17.69 2.91
C ALA A 153 -7.14 18.45 2.55
N VAL A 154 -7.73 19.15 3.51
CA VAL A 154 -8.93 19.98 3.31
C VAL A 154 -8.65 21.12 2.32
N VAL A 155 -7.54 21.81 2.45
CA VAL A 155 -7.09 22.86 1.51
C VAL A 155 -6.85 22.29 0.12
N ALA A 156 -6.33 21.06 0.02
CA ALA A 156 -6.15 20.35 -1.25
C ALA A 156 -7.47 19.80 -1.83
N GLY A 157 -8.61 20.02 -1.18
CA GLY A 157 -9.94 19.66 -1.68
C GLY A 157 -10.49 18.33 -1.16
N PHE A 158 -9.75 17.57 -0.35
CA PHE A 158 -10.25 16.34 0.27
C PHE A 158 -11.25 16.66 1.40
N ARG A 159 -12.11 15.69 1.71
CA ARG A 159 -13.15 15.82 2.75
C ARG A 159 -13.15 14.64 3.74
N GLY A 160 -12.02 13.90 3.81
CA GLY A 160 -11.91 12.70 4.62
C GLY A 160 -12.55 11.47 4.01
N GLY A 161 -12.50 10.36 4.73
CA GLY A 161 -13.18 9.13 4.32
C GLY A 161 -14.70 9.26 4.34
N ARG A 162 -15.36 8.67 3.36
CA ARG A 162 -16.82 8.74 3.14
C ARG A 162 -17.48 7.36 3.15
N TYR A 163 -17.01 6.51 4.05
CA TYR A 163 -17.46 5.13 4.15
C TYR A 163 -18.94 5.00 4.53
N ILE A 164 -19.67 4.17 3.78
CA ILE A 164 -21.04 3.72 4.07
C ILE A 164 -21.00 2.25 4.49
N SER A 165 -20.53 1.39 3.59
CA SER A 165 -20.28 -0.04 3.77
C SER A 165 -19.23 -0.51 2.77
N ALA A 166 -18.65 -1.70 2.96
CA ALA A 166 -17.72 -2.29 2.00
C ALA A 166 -18.38 -2.49 0.64
N GLU A 167 -19.63 -2.93 0.62
CA GLU A 167 -20.40 -3.16 -0.61
C GLU A 167 -20.72 -1.85 -1.34
N ALA A 168 -21.14 -0.80 -0.63
CA ALA A 168 -21.35 0.53 -1.22
C ALA A 168 -20.06 1.09 -1.80
N SER A 169 -18.96 0.99 -1.05
CA SER A 169 -17.64 1.44 -1.50
C SER A 169 -17.15 0.68 -2.74
N ALA A 170 -17.39 -0.64 -2.80
CA ALA A 170 -17.11 -1.44 -3.99
C ALA A 170 -17.94 -1.00 -5.20
N ARG A 171 -19.18 -0.54 -5.00
CA ARG A 171 -19.99 0.05 -6.06
C ARG A 171 -19.58 1.48 -6.44
N GLY A 172 -18.69 2.13 -5.68
CA GLY A 172 -18.29 3.53 -5.87
C GLY A 172 -19.31 4.51 -5.29
N GLU A 173 -20.01 4.11 -4.24
CA GLU A 173 -21.01 4.90 -3.52
C GLU A 173 -20.41 5.42 -2.20
N TRP A 174 -20.55 6.70 -1.95
CA TRP A 174 -19.94 7.39 -0.83
C TRP A 174 -20.97 8.19 -0.04
N LYS A 175 -20.70 8.39 1.25
CA LYS A 175 -21.52 9.25 2.11
C LYS A 175 -21.56 10.67 1.54
N SER A 176 -22.72 11.34 1.61
CA SER A 176 -22.94 12.69 1.13
C SER A 176 -21.98 13.74 1.76
N GLY A 177 -21.81 14.88 1.10
CA GLY A 177 -20.89 15.94 1.53
C GLY A 177 -19.44 15.66 1.21
N GLY A 178 -19.17 14.86 0.18
CA GLY A 178 -17.84 14.52 -0.30
C GLY A 178 -17.12 15.64 -1.04
N SER A 179 -15.99 15.30 -1.61
CA SER A 179 -15.12 16.17 -2.38
C SER A 179 -15.69 16.44 -3.77
N THR A 180 -15.43 17.63 -4.29
CA THR A 180 -15.64 17.94 -5.71
C THR A 180 -14.49 17.48 -6.60
N LEU A 181 -13.35 17.07 -6.00
CA LEU A 181 -12.23 16.51 -6.73
C LEU A 181 -12.58 15.08 -7.19
N PRO A 182 -12.45 14.78 -8.49
CA PRO A 182 -12.67 13.43 -8.98
C PRO A 182 -11.81 12.39 -8.25
N GLY A 183 -12.43 11.27 -7.85
CA GLY A 183 -11.73 10.17 -7.18
C GLY A 183 -11.26 10.40 -5.75
N ALA A 184 -11.40 11.62 -5.21
CA ALA A 184 -10.92 11.94 -3.87
C ALA A 184 -11.65 11.15 -2.79
N ASP A 185 -12.96 10.97 -2.91
CA ASP A 185 -13.75 10.21 -1.93
C ASP A 185 -13.39 8.73 -1.94
N ALA A 186 -13.22 8.13 -3.13
CA ALA A 186 -12.75 6.75 -3.26
C ALA A 186 -11.36 6.57 -2.63
N TYR A 187 -10.46 7.48 -2.93
CA TYR A 187 -9.10 7.45 -2.40
C TYR A 187 -9.08 7.62 -0.87
N ALA A 188 -9.69 8.68 -0.36
CA ALA A 188 -9.70 8.97 1.08
C ALA A 188 -10.40 7.83 1.87
N THR A 189 -11.53 7.30 1.36
CA THR A 189 -12.22 6.18 2.00
C THR A 189 -11.38 4.90 1.97
N SER A 190 -10.70 4.61 0.87
CA SER A 190 -9.79 3.45 0.83
C SER A 190 -8.66 3.55 1.86
N LYS A 191 -8.11 4.76 2.08
CA LYS A 191 -7.06 4.98 3.09
C LYS A 191 -7.61 4.91 4.52
N GLN A 192 -8.84 5.38 4.74
CA GLN A 192 -9.57 5.21 6.00
C GLN A 192 -9.76 3.72 6.33
N CYS A 193 -10.24 2.93 5.35
CA CYS A 193 -10.42 1.48 5.51
C CYS A 193 -9.09 0.77 5.79
N ASN A 194 -8.01 1.15 5.11
CA ASN A 194 -6.68 0.56 5.35
C ASN A 194 -6.20 0.82 6.78
N LEU A 195 -6.34 2.05 7.28
CA LEU A 195 -5.89 2.39 8.62
C LEU A 195 -6.75 1.67 9.69
N ALA A 196 -8.07 1.56 9.47
CA ALA A 196 -8.96 0.76 10.31
C ALA A 196 -8.56 -0.73 10.30
N THR A 197 -8.24 -1.28 9.13
CA THR A 197 -7.78 -2.67 8.99
C THR A 197 -6.48 -2.93 9.74
N VAL A 198 -5.50 -2.01 9.64
CA VAL A 198 -4.22 -2.12 10.37
C VAL A 198 -4.45 -2.25 11.86
N THR A 199 -5.30 -1.41 12.44
CA THR A 199 -5.56 -1.42 13.87
C THR A 199 -6.40 -2.61 14.32
N ALA A 200 -7.36 -3.06 13.50
CA ALA A 200 -8.12 -4.29 13.77
C ALA A 200 -7.21 -5.53 13.71
N PHE A 201 -6.42 -5.70 12.65
CA PHE A 201 -5.51 -6.83 12.50
C PHE A 201 -4.43 -6.88 13.58
N ALA A 202 -3.96 -5.72 14.05
CA ALA A 202 -3.04 -5.63 15.18
C ALA A 202 -3.62 -6.25 16.47
N ARG A 203 -4.94 -6.14 16.68
CA ARG A 203 -5.64 -6.78 17.80
C ARG A 203 -5.97 -8.25 17.54
N GLU A 204 -6.43 -8.58 16.32
CA GLU A 204 -6.86 -9.95 15.96
C GLU A 204 -5.67 -10.92 15.85
N THR A 205 -4.48 -10.44 15.44
CA THR A 205 -3.34 -11.29 15.13
C THR A 205 -2.07 -10.84 15.87
N PRO A 206 -1.99 -11.01 17.20
CA PRO A 206 -0.91 -10.47 18.03
C PRO A 206 0.47 -11.08 17.74
N ARG A 207 0.54 -12.21 17.02
CA ARG A 207 1.81 -12.80 16.57
C ARG A 207 2.49 -11.99 15.46
N LEU A 208 1.75 -11.14 14.71
CA LEU A 208 2.27 -10.26 13.66
C LEU A 208 2.25 -8.80 14.10
N ARG A 209 2.96 -7.96 13.38
CA ARG A 209 3.01 -6.52 13.59
C ARG A 209 2.35 -5.82 12.41
N PHE A 210 1.26 -5.10 12.67
CA PHE A 210 0.55 -4.31 11.65
C PHE A 210 0.76 -2.83 11.93
N ASN A 211 1.34 -2.12 10.97
CA ASN A 211 1.57 -0.69 11.11
C ASN A 211 1.19 0.04 9.82
N ALA A 212 0.90 1.33 9.94
CA ALA A 212 0.59 2.20 8.82
C ALA A 212 1.65 3.31 8.70
N VAL A 213 1.90 3.75 7.47
CA VAL A 213 2.78 4.89 7.19
C VAL A 213 2.06 5.89 6.30
N GLU A 214 2.01 7.17 6.73
CA GLU A 214 1.74 8.28 5.86
C GLU A 214 3.05 8.74 5.23
N PRO A 215 3.23 8.56 3.91
CA PRO A 215 4.50 8.87 3.27
C PRO A 215 4.72 10.37 3.07
N GLY A 216 3.74 11.22 3.39
CA GLY A 216 3.69 12.64 3.05
C GLY A 216 3.36 12.91 1.58
N PHE A 217 3.00 14.15 1.29
CA PHE A 217 2.75 14.57 -0.09
C PHE A 217 4.06 14.57 -0.89
N SER A 218 4.10 13.81 -1.95
CA SER A 218 5.27 13.72 -2.84
C SER A 218 4.87 14.10 -4.28
N PRO A 219 5.19 15.32 -4.71
CA PRO A 219 4.85 15.80 -6.06
C PRO A 219 5.44 14.96 -7.18
N ALA A 220 6.51 14.22 -6.89
CA ALA A 220 7.23 13.40 -7.86
C ALA A 220 6.62 12.00 -8.06
N THR A 221 5.53 11.66 -7.36
CA THR A 221 4.92 10.33 -7.47
C THR A 221 3.89 10.25 -8.60
N GLY A 222 3.73 9.05 -9.15
CA GLY A 222 2.77 8.78 -10.22
C GLY A 222 1.30 8.70 -9.78
N LEU A 223 0.93 9.19 -8.58
CA LEU A 223 -0.45 9.25 -8.11
C LEU A 223 -1.35 10.11 -9.01
N GLY A 224 -0.79 11.16 -9.64
CA GLY A 224 -1.47 12.02 -10.62
C GLY A 224 -1.02 11.71 -12.06
N ARG A 225 -1.04 10.45 -12.52
CA ARG A 225 -0.60 10.06 -13.87
C ARG A 225 -1.33 10.79 -14.98
N ASP A 226 -2.57 11.20 -14.71
CA ASP A 226 -3.44 11.91 -15.66
C ASP A 226 -3.19 13.44 -15.68
N ALA A 227 -2.27 13.93 -14.84
CA ALA A 227 -1.89 15.35 -14.85
C ALA A 227 -1.01 15.69 -16.07
N ASN A 228 -1.14 16.93 -16.57
CA ASN A 228 -0.39 17.46 -17.69
C ASN A 228 1.14 17.27 -17.48
N VAL A 229 1.85 16.96 -18.58
CA VAL A 229 3.30 16.72 -18.60
C VAL A 229 4.09 17.86 -17.95
N PHE A 230 3.67 19.11 -18.16
CA PHE A 230 4.31 20.30 -17.56
C PHE A 230 4.14 20.35 -16.03
N VAL A 231 2.94 20.04 -15.51
CA VAL A 231 2.67 19.96 -14.05
C VAL A 231 3.49 18.85 -13.41
N ARG A 232 3.63 17.71 -14.09
CA ARG A 232 4.46 16.59 -13.64
C ARG A 232 5.95 16.96 -13.63
N PHE A 233 6.43 17.67 -14.66
CA PHE A 233 7.81 18.13 -14.72
C PHE A 233 8.12 19.13 -13.61
N LEU A 234 7.26 20.14 -13.40
CA LEU A 234 7.40 21.13 -12.34
C LEU A 234 7.36 20.46 -10.95
N GLY A 235 6.43 19.52 -10.73
CA GLY A 235 6.33 18.74 -9.49
C GLY A 235 7.60 17.94 -9.21
N LYS A 236 8.14 17.28 -10.22
CA LYS A 236 9.31 16.41 -10.08
C LYS A 236 10.63 17.18 -9.88
N HIS A 237 10.83 18.29 -10.56
CA HIS A 237 12.14 18.96 -10.62
C HIS A 237 12.24 20.23 -9.79
N VAL A 238 11.13 20.91 -9.54
CA VAL A 238 11.12 22.16 -8.77
C VAL A 238 10.51 21.96 -7.39
N LEU A 239 9.27 21.46 -7.31
CA LEU A 239 8.58 21.34 -6.03
C LEU A 239 9.21 20.27 -5.12
N SER A 240 9.80 19.22 -5.68
CA SER A 240 10.49 18.20 -4.89
C SER A 240 11.72 18.73 -4.12
N LEU A 241 12.37 19.78 -4.61
CA LEU A 241 13.51 20.42 -3.91
C LEU A 241 13.08 21.09 -2.60
N PHE A 242 11.85 21.57 -2.53
CA PHE A 242 11.31 22.21 -1.34
C PHE A 242 10.64 21.22 -0.36
N ALA A 243 10.41 19.97 -0.80
CA ALA A 243 9.72 18.96 0.00
C ALA A 243 10.34 18.73 1.40
N PRO A 244 11.68 18.74 1.61
CA PRO A 244 12.26 18.55 2.94
C PRO A 244 11.95 19.68 3.92
N TYR A 245 11.63 20.89 3.43
CA TYR A 245 11.42 22.09 4.23
C TYR A 245 9.94 22.38 4.51
N ILE A 246 9.03 21.78 3.76
CA ILE A 246 7.59 21.99 3.91
C ILE A 246 7.02 20.86 4.78
N LYS A 247 6.32 21.21 5.85
CA LYS A 247 5.62 20.26 6.71
C LYS A 247 4.61 19.44 5.87
N TYR A 248 4.53 18.13 6.11
CA TYR A 248 3.69 17.15 5.40
C TYR A 248 4.15 16.82 3.97
N TRP A 249 5.28 17.38 3.49
CA TRP A 249 5.87 17.02 2.22
C TRP A 249 7.03 16.05 2.41
N SER A 250 7.23 15.17 1.43
CA SER A 250 8.31 14.19 1.45
C SER A 250 8.85 13.94 0.05
N THR A 251 10.05 13.37 -0.02
CA THR A 251 10.56 12.77 -1.26
C THR A 251 10.30 11.27 -1.26
N PRO A 252 10.26 10.62 -2.44
CA PRO A 252 10.12 9.16 -2.52
C PRO A 252 11.18 8.41 -1.71
N GLU A 253 12.41 8.91 -1.68
CA GLU A 253 13.54 8.30 -0.95
C GLU A 253 13.36 8.42 0.58
N ARG A 254 12.86 9.56 1.05
CA ARG A 254 12.58 9.76 2.47
C ARG A 254 11.41 8.90 2.93
N ALA A 255 10.32 8.89 2.17
CA ALA A 255 9.19 8.02 2.44
C ALA A 255 9.59 6.55 2.44
N ALA A 256 10.44 6.12 1.50
CA ALA A 256 10.97 4.77 1.43
C ALA A 256 11.73 4.38 2.70
N LYS A 257 12.56 5.28 3.26
CA LYS A 257 13.27 5.02 4.52
C LYS A 257 12.32 4.82 5.69
N VAL A 258 11.26 5.64 5.80
CA VAL A 258 10.26 5.50 6.86
C VAL A 258 9.54 4.15 6.73
N ILE A 259 9.10 3.78 5.52
CA ILE A 259 8.42 2.51 5.26
C ILE A 259 9.36 1.34 5.56
N THR A 260 10.61 1.38 5.08
CA THR A 260 11.61 0.34 5.33
C THR A 260 11.89 0.18 6.83
N ASN A 261 12.04 1.28 7.57
CA ASN A 261 12.21 1.23 9.01
C ASN A 261 11.00 0.60 9.72
N ALA A 262 9.77 0.90 9.29
CA ALA A 262 8.57 0.29 9.85
C ALA A 262 8.51 -1.23 9.59
N VAL A 263 9.04 -1.70 8.45
CA VAL A 263 9.11 -3.14 8.12
C VAL A 263 10.24 -3.85 8.87
N LEU A 264 11.41 -3.22 9.01
CA LEU A 264 12.60 -3.85 9.59
C LEU A 264 12.63 -3.77 11.12
N ASN A 265 12.30 -2.59 11.65
CA ASN A 265 12.57 -2.22 13.04
C ASN A 265 11.29 -2.02 13.84
N GLY A 266 10.20 -2.60 13.45
CA GLY A 266 8.91 -2.50 14.16
C GLY A 266 8.96 -2.96 15.63
N ALA A 267 10.11 -2.87 16.24
CA ALA A 267 10.57 -3.03 17.64
C ALA A 267 9.51 -3.47 18.66
N GLY A 268 8.76 -4.50 18.32
CA GLY A 268 7.73 -5.03 19.21
C GLY A 268 6.41 -4.23 19.23
N VAL A 269 6.28 -3.14 18.46
CA VAL A 269 5.05 -2.32 18.41
C VAL A 269 4.15 -2.69 17.24
N THR A 270 2.85 -2.61 17.46
CA THR A 270 1.82 -2.90 16.45
C THR A 270 0.68 -1.89 16.59
N GLY A 271 -0.07 -1.66 15.52
CA GLY A 271 -1.17 -0.69 15.49
C GLY A 271 -0.73 0.77 15.41
N ILE A 272 0.51 1.03 15.06
CA ILE A 272 1.05 2.40 14.98
C ILE A 272 0.85 2.97 13.59
N TYR A 273 0.38 4.21 13.53
CA TYR A 273 0.38 5.04 12.33
C TYR A 273 1.54 6.04 12.40
N TYR A 274 2.47 5.96 11.45
CA TYR A 274 3.64 6.82 11.37
C TYR A 274 3.44 7.96 10.38
N ASP A 275 3.89 9.17 10.73
CA ASP A 275 3.92 10.32 9.83
C ASP A 275 5.10 10.24 8.83
N GLU A 276 5.23 11.26 7.97
CA GLU A 276 6.29 11.38 6.95
C GLU A 276 7.72 11.49 7.53
N ARG A 277 7.83 11.58 8.85
CA ARG A 277 9.11 11.61 9.59
C ARG A 277 9.36 10.34 10.39
N GLY A 278 8.43 9.38 10.33
CA GLY A 278 8.49 8.14 11.10
C GLY A 278 8.12 8.33 12.57
N LYS A 279 7.41 9.39 12.93
CA LYS A 279 6.88 9.60 14.28
C LYS A 279 5.44 9.07 14.36
N PRO A 280 5.03 8.51 15.52
CA PRO A 280 3.65 8.13 15.72
C PRO A 280 2.70 9.33 15.55
N MET A 281 1.60 9.10 14.84
CA MET A 281 0.52 10.07 14.67
C MET A 281 -0.84 9.39 14.88
N LEU A 282 -1.88 10.19 15.01
CA LEU A 282 -3.25 9.70 15.11
C LEU A 282 -3.93 9.78 13.74
N GLY A 283 -4.78 8.81 13.43
CA GLY A 283 -5.78 8.90 12.38
C GLY A 283 -7.00 9.68 12.83
N SER A 284 -7.98 9.86 11.93
CA SER A 284 -9.27 10.49 12.24
C SER A 284 -9.96 9.87 13.46
N GLU A 285 -10.86 10.62 14.09
CA GLU A 285 -11.63 10.12 15.24
C GLU A 285 -12.36 8.82 14.90
N GLN A 286 -12.96 8.74 13.72
CA GLN A 286 -13.68 7.55 13.26
C GLN A 286 -12.78 6.32 13.14
N VAL A 287 -11.55 6.47 12.63
CA VAL A 287 -10.60 5.35 12.51
C VAL A 287 -10.10 4.88 13.89
N ARG A 288 -10.12 5.74 14.88
CA ARG A 288 -9.71 5.38 16.25
C ARG A 288 -10.78 4.63 17.03
N ASP A 289 -12.03 4.59 16.54
CA ASP A 289 -13.12 3.81 17.16
C ASP A 289 -12.95 2.32 16.84
N PRO A 290 -12.74 1.45 17.85
CA PRO A 290 -12.62 0.01 17.65
C PRO A 290 -13.85 -0.62 16.96
N LYS A 291 -15.05 -0.11 17.20
CA LYS A 291 -16.27 -0.61 16.55
C LYS A 291 -16.25 -0.34 15.05
N PHE A 292 -15.77 0.82 14.64
CA PHE A 292 -15.60 1.14 13.23
C PHE A 292 -14.53 0.24 12.59
N GLN A 293 -13.41 0.01 13.26
CA GLN A 293 -12.33 -0.84 12.79
C GLN A 293 -12.83 -2.28 12.56
N ASP A 294 -13.51 -2.86 13.54
CA ASP A 294 -14.05 -4.22 13.48
C ASP A 294 -15.12 -4.34 12.39
N ARG A 295 -15.95 -3.31 12.25
CA ARG A 295 -16.95 -3.21 11.19
C ARG A 295 -16.33 -3.24 9.80
N ILE A 296 -15.27 -2.46 9.55
CA ILE A 296 -14.55 -2.44 8.26
C ILE A 296 -14.07 -3.85 7.90
N VAL A 297 -13.43 -4.54 8.83
CA VAL A 297 -12.90 -5.89 8.60
C VAL A 297 -14.02 -6.89 8.34
N ALA A 298 -15.06 -6.87 9.17
CA ALA A 298 -16.19 -7.79 9.04
C ALA A 298 -16.94 -7.60 7.71
N GLU A 299 -17.24 -6.35 7.33
CA GLU A 299 -17.96 -6.05 6.07
C GLU A 299 -17.07 -6.35 4.84
N THR A 300 -15.76 -6.12 4.92
CA THR A 300 -14.82 -6.47 3.85
C THR A 300 -14.77 -7.99 3.67
N ARG A 301 -14.64 -8.78 4.73
CA ARG A 301 -14.68 -10.25 4.67
C ARG A 301 -16.01 -10.75 4.11
N ALA A 302 -17.15 -10.17 4.55
CA ALA A 302 -18.48 -10.54 4.06
C ALA A 302 -18.64 -10.26 2.55
N LEU A 303 -18.13 -9.13 2.05
CA LEU A 303 -18.12 -8.82 0.62
C LEU A 303 -17.28 -9.83 -0.16
N LEU A 304 -16.07 -10.13 0.32
CA LEU A 304 -15.12 -11.04 -0.33
C LEU A 304 -15.62 -12.49 -0.37
N ALA A 305 -16.36 -12.93 0.65
CA ALA A 305 -16.95 -14.27 0.69
C ALA A 305 -18.07 -14.49 -0.35
N LYS A 306 -18.72 -13.41 -0.81
CA LYS A 306 -19.74 -13.45 -1.87
C LYS A 306 -19.13 -13.47 -3.28
N THR A 307 -17.83 -13.26 -3.41
CA THR A 307 -17.16 -13.16 -4.70
C THR A 307 -16.64 -14.53 -5.10
N PRO A 308 -17.08 -15.11 -6.25
CA PRO A 308 -16.59 -16.40 -6.72
C PRO A 308 -15.06 -16.42 -6.81
N MET A 309 -14.48 -17.57 -6.48
CA MET A 309 -13.06 -17.84 -6.69
C MET A 309 -12.74 -17.92 -8.17
#